data_86c080a67514386f1301066643e4c123
#
_entry.id   86c080a67514386f1301066643e4c123
#
_cell.length_a   1.000
_cell.length_b   1.000
_cell.length_c   1.000
_cell.angle_alpha   90.00
_cell.angle_beta   90.00
_cell.angle_gamma   90.00
#
_symmetry.space_group_name_H-M   'P 1'
#
loop_
_entity.id
_entity.type
_entity.pdbx_description
1 polymer ?
#
loop_
_entity_poly.entity_id
_entity_poly.type
_entity_poly.pdbx_seq_one_letter_code
_entity_poly.pdbx_strand_id
1 'polypeptide(L)'
;MRTDEEEYWIQSIRAGTVIHKNITIVPATIDQVRDAANVYRLSYDKSLENGIMTDLGLENWMIENSLLPKSFFTSKENLNTSIDNIKKNLFNNRSNKAAVKSIRGDLKNTRAKLKDLFAPKSQMSHNTCEFIAQTEKLVSLLNATTFKNNKPYKPANMNIVIEIWQESLASESLIRFLARCDIWKSIWANKGFDFKLFKNKPDDDLTINQRNLITWSRVYENIQESMDCPTDNVIEDDDMLDGWFLIQQAKREKEKMEQEVEKLSGTTDKMSEANHVFIPQGSNIDISLLNEGKQSGEHIHDIVRQAEEAQ
;
A
#
# COMPACT_ATOMS: atom_id res chain seq x y z
N MET A 1 17.03 -10.83 -14.51
CA MET A 1 17.79 -9.60 -14.76
C MET A 1 19.24 -9.97 -14.88
N ARG A 2 20.08 -9.25 -15.64
CA ARG A 2 21.53 -9.51 -15.68
C ARG A 2 22.18 -8.89 -14.45
N THR A 3 23.30 -9.45 -14.00
CA THR A 3 24.04 -8.93 -12.82
C THR A 3 24.41 -7.45 -12.98
N ASP A 4 24.76 -7.03 -14.21
CA ASP A 4 25.09 -5.63 -14.52
C ASP A 4 23.88 -4.69 -14.34
N GLU A 5 22.67 -5.15 -14.66
CA GLU A 5 21.43 -4.38 -14.48
C GLU A 5 21.05 -4.27 -13.00
N GLU A 6 21.29 -5.34 -12.22
CA GLU A 6 21.08 -5.35 -10.76
C GLU A 6 22.02 -4.35 -10.09
N GLU A 7 23.30 -4.39 -10.43
CA GLU A 7 24.29 -3.46 -9.91
C GLU A 7 23.95 -2.02 -10.27
N TYR A 8 23.57 -1.77 -11.54
CA TYR A 8 23.15 -0.44 -11.98
C TYR A 8 21.99 0.11 -11.14
N TRP A 9 20.92 -0.67 -10.95
CA TRP A 9 19.78 -0.23 -10.16
C TRP A 9 20.13 0.00 -8.68
N ILE A 10 20.90 -0.90 -8.09
CA ILE A 10 21.36 -0.75 -6.70
C ILE A 10 22.19 0.52 -6.54
N GLN A 11 23.15 0.78 -7.44
CA GLN A 11 23.99 1.98 -7.36
C GLN A 11 23.19 3.25 -7.60
N SER A 12 22.24 3.24 -8.54
CA SER A 12 21.33 4.35 -8.81
C SER A 12 20.48 4.68 -7.59
N ILE A 13 19.85 3.66 -6.97
CA ILE A 13 19.04 3.85 -5.76
C ILE A 13 19.89 4.34 -4.59
N ARG A 14 21.10 3.77 -4.42
CA ARG A 14 22.02 4.20 -3.36
C ARG A 14 22.49 5.64 -3.54
N ALA A 15 22.69 6.08 -4.77
CA ALA A 15 23.03 7.46 -5.07
C ALA A 15 21.88 8.42 -4.76
N GLY A 16 20.63 7.98 -4.96
CA GLY A 16 19.42 8.79 -4.82
C GLY A 16 19.31 9.93 -5.86
N THR A 17 20.32 10.07 -6.72
CA THR A 17 20.42 11.12 -7.73
C THR A 17 20.11 10.56 -9.11
N VAL A 18 19.21 11.20 -9.83
CA VAL A 18 18.86 10.85 -11.21
C VAL A 18 19.68 11.71 -12.15
N ILE A 19 20.40 11.09 -13.08
CA ILE A 19 21.20 11.78 -14.08
C ILE A 19 20.69 11.39 -15.47
N HIS A 20 20.21 12.38 -16.21
CA HIS A 20 19.80 12.21 -17.60
C HIS A 20 20.44 13.31 -18.47
N LYS A 21 21.40 12.92 -19.30
CA LYS A 21 22.20 13.88 -20.11
C LYS A 21 22.84 14.98 -19.23
N ASN A 22 22.38 16.22 -19.35
CA ASN A 22 22.86 17.36 -18.59
C ASN A 22 21.90 17.80 -17.47
N ILE A 23 20.85 17.05 -17.23
CA ILE A 23 19.88 17.26 -16.16
C ILE A 23 20.21 16.32 -15.01
N THR A 24 20.25 16.86 -13.81
CA THR A 24 20.48 16.10 -12.58
C THR A 24 19.36 16.43 -11.59
N ILE A 25 18.69 15.42 -11.06
CA ILE A 25 17.70 15.55 -10.00
C ILE A 25 18.32 14.94 -8.75
N VAL A 26 18.53 15.77 -7.72
CA VAL A 26 19.12 15.34 -6.45
C VAL A 26 18.03 14.99 -5.43
N PRO A 27 18.34 14.19 -4.38
CA PRO A 27 17.42 13.99 -3.26
C PRO A 27 17.00 15.33 -2.67
N ALA A 28 15.72 15.43 -2.29
CA ALA A 28 15.21 16.63 -1.63
C ALA A 28 15.66 16.68 -0.17
N THR A 29 15.89 17.86 0.37
CA THR A 29 16.08 18.03 1.80
C THR A 29 14.74 17.90 2.53
N ILE A 30 14.80 17.62 3.85
CA ILE A 30 13.62 17.53 4.71
C ILE A 30 12.78 18.83 4.64
N ASP A 31 13.44 20.00 4.59
CA ASP A 31 12.76 21.29 4.47
C ASP A 31 12.04 21.43 3.13
N GLN A 32 12.67 21.05 2.02
CA GLN A 32 12.03 21.06 0.70
C GLN A 32 10.83 20.12 0.63
N VAL A 33 10.89 18.96 1.28
CA VAL A 33 9.75 18.02 1.37
C VAL A 33 8.60 18.64 2.17
N ARG A 34 8.93 19.34 3.28
CA ARG A 34 7.92 20.04 4.09
C ARG A 34 7.27 21.20 3.32
N ASP A 35 8.07 22.00 2.61
CA ASP A 35 7.56 23.10 1.79
C ASP A 35 6.67 22.57 0.66
N ALA A 36 7.05 21.50 -0.01
CA ALA A 36 6.23 20.85 -1.02
C ALA A 36 4.92 20.27 -0.42
N ALA A 37 4.94 19.77 0.82
CA ALA A 37 3.71 19.35 1.51
C ALA A 37 2.77 20.53 1.81
N ASN A 38 3.30 21.71 2.13
CA ASN A 38 2.52 22.92 2.27
C ASN A 38 1.90 23.37 0.94
N VAL A 39 2.65 23.27 -0.17
CA VAL A 39 2.12 23.53 -1.52
C VAL A 39 0.95 22.59 -1.83
N TYR A 40 1.06 21.29 -1.50
CA TYR A 40 -0.05 20.35 -1.65
C TYR A 40 -1.31 20.84 -0.94
N ARG A 41 -1.19 21.18 0.35
CA ARG A 41 -2.35 21.60 1.16
C ARG A 41 -3.01 22.86 0.59
N LEU A 42 -2.21 23.89 0.29
CA LEU A 42 -2.72 25.14 -0.27
C LEU A 42 -3.37 24.94 -1.64
N SER A 43 -2.79 24.10 -2.50
CA SER A 43 -3.34 23.79 -3.82
C SER A 43 -4.63 22.98 -3.72
N TYR A 44 -4.71 22.03 -2.77
CA TYR A 44 -5.91 21.26 -2.49
C TYR A 44 -7.07 22.16 -2.03
N ASP A 45 -6.82 23.00 -1.01
CA ASP A 45 -7.82 23.91 -0.46
C ASP A 45 -8.33 24.89 -1.55
N LYS A 46 -7.41 25.48 -2.31
CA LYS A 46 -7.76 26.36 -3.42
C LYS A 46 -8.58 25.65 -4.52
N SER A 47 -8.24 24.41 -4.83
CA SER A 47 -9.00 23.63 -5.83
C SER A 47 -10.41 23.36 -5.34
N LEU A 48 -10.57 23.04 -4.04
CA LEU A 48 -11.87 22.82 -3.42
C LEU A 48 -12.71 24.10 -3.40
N GLU A 49 -12.11 25.25 -3.04
CA GLU A 49 -12.75 26.57 -3.08
C GLU A 49 -13.22 26.95 -4.51
N ASN A 50 -12.48 26.55 -5.53
CA ASN A 50 -12.83 26.74 -6.94
C ASN A 50 -13.92 25.76 -7.45
N GLY A 51 -14.46 24.89 -6.58
CA GLY A 51 -15.51 23.94 -6.95
C GLY A 51 -15.01 22.71 -7.71
N ILE A 52 -13.70 22.44 -7.67
CA ILE A 52 -13.13 21.20 -8.24
C ILE A 52 -13.52 20.03 -7.34
N MET A 53 -13.90 18.90 -7.94
CA MET A 53 -14.31 17.72 -7.21
C MET A 53 -13.13 17.01 -6.58
N THR A 54 -13.35 16.40 -5.41
CA THR A 54 -12.43 15.41 -4.85
C THR A 54 -12.52 14.10 -5.63
N ASP A 55 -11.57 13.19 -5.44
CA ASP A 55 -11.60 11.86 -6.06
C ASP A 55 -12.89 11.10 -5.75
N LEU A 56 -13.36 11.19 -4.49
CA LEU A 56 -14.63 10.59 -4.07
C LEU A 56 -15.85 11.33 -4.69
N GLY A 57 -15.79 12.66 -4.75
CA GLY A 57 -16.81 13.47 -5.38
C GLY A 57 -16.97 13.13 -6.87
N LEU A 58 -15.84 12.94 -7.58
CA LEU A 58 -15.84 12.51 -8.97
C LEU A 58 -16.44 11.10 -9.12
N GLU A 59 -16.09 10.14 -8.27
CA GLU A 59 -16.66 8.78 -8.31
C GLU A 59 -18.19 8.82 -8.15
N ASN A 60 -18.70 9.54 -7.17
CA ASN A 60 -20.14 9.69 -6.94
C ASN A 60 -20.83 10.36 -8.12
N TRP A 61 -20.29 11.47 -8.62
CA TRP A 61 -20.81 12.17 -9.79
C TRP A 61 -20.85 11.27 -11.04
N MET A 62 -19.81 10.47 -11.27
CA MET A 62 -19.76 9.52 -12.38
C MET A 62 -20.81 8.41 -12.25
N ILE A 63 -21.10 7.95 -11.03
CA ILE A 63 -22.19 6.97 -10.77
C ILE A 63 -23.55 7.59 -11.06
N GLU A 64 -23.80 8.81 -10.58
CA GLU A 64 -25.06 9.54 -10.82
C GLU A 64 -25.31 9.80 -12.30
N ASN A 65 -24.25 10.08 -13.06
CA ASN A 65 -24.32 10.31 -14.51
C ASN A 65 -24.17 9.02 -15.37
N SER A 66 -24.23 7.84 -14.75
CA SER A 66 -24.14 6.53 -15.41
C SER A 66 -22.83 6.28 -16.19
N LEU A 67 -21.75 6.98 -15.85
CA LEU A 67 -20.41 6.76 -16.40
C LEU A 67 -19.69 5.63 -15.67
N LEU A 68 -20.07 5.38 -14.42
CA LEU A 68 -19.70 4.22 -13.63
C LEU A 68 -20.94 3.44 -13.21
N PRO A 69 -20.84 2.11 -13.05
CA PRO A 69 -21.98 1.30 -12.60
C PRO A 69 -22.38 1.67 -11.17
N LYS A 70 -23.67 1.59 -10.84
CA LYS A 70 -24.17 1.81 -9.46
C LYS A 70 -23.50 0.91 -8.42
N SER A 71 -23.08 -0.28 -8.86
CA SER A 71 -22.34 -1.24 -8.02
C SER A 71 -20.82 -1.00 -7.98
N PHE A 72 -20.32 0.16 -8.41
CA PHE A 72 -18.89 0.43 -8.55
C PHE A 72 -18.10 0.10 -7.27
N PHE A 73 -18.52 0.64 -6.12
CA PHE A 73 -17.83 0.41 -4.85
C PHE A 73 -17.86 -1.06 -4.44
N THR A 74 -19.04 -1.69 -4.50
CA THR A 74 -19.20 -3.12 -4.18
C THR A 74 -18.40 -4.01 -5.14
N SER A 75 -18.41 -3.69 -6.44
CA SER A 75 -17.66 -4.42 -7.46
C SER A 75 -16.15 -4.29 -7.24
N LYS A 76 -15.66 -3.09 -6.87
CA LYS A 76 -14.26 -2.83 -6.51
C LYS A 76 -13.84 -3.68 -5.32
N GLU A 77 -14.63 -3.69 -4.25
CA GLU A 77 -14.37 -4.47 -3.05
C GLU A 77 -14.36 -5.97 -3.34
N ASN A 78 -15.38 -6.47 -4.05
CA ASN A 78 -15.48 -7.88 -4.45
C ASN A 78 -14.29 -8.33 -5.31
N LEU A 79 -13.84 -7.50 -6.26
CA LEU A 79 -12.68 -7.82 -7.09
C LEU A 79 -11.38 -7.84 -6.28
N ASN A 80 -11.18 -6.90 -5.36
CA ASN A 80 -10.02 -6.91 -4.46
C ASN A 80 -10.03 -8.14 -3.56
N THR A 81 -11.15 -8.46 -2.91
CA THR A 81 -11.32 -9.67 -2.10
C THR A 81 -11.09 -10.93 -2.94
N SER A 82 -11.55 -10.95 -4.19
CA SER A 82 -11.30 -12.07 -5.11
C SER A 82 -9.81 -12.22 -5.42
N ILE A 83 -9.08 -11.12 -5.67
CA ILE A 83 -7.62 -11.12 -5.89
C ILE A 83 -6.92 -11.71 -4.66
N ASP A 84 -7.28 -11.29 -3.46
CA ASP A 84 -6.68 -11.78 -2.22
C ASP A 84 -6.95 -13.27 -2.01
N ASN A 85 -8.17 -13.72 -2.28
CA ASN A 85 -8.51 -15.15 -2.21
C ASN A 85 -7.78 -15.98 -3.26
N ILE A 86 -7.61 -15.45 -4.48
CA ILE A 86 -6.82 -16.11 -5.53
C ILE A 86 -5.34 -16.20 -5.13
N LYS A 87 -4.75 -15.17 -4.51
CA LYS A 87 -3.38 -15.21 -3.98
C LYS A 87 -3.23 -16.25 -2.86
N LYS A 88 -4.19 -16.31 -1.91
CA LYS A 88 -4.23 -17.36 -0.87
C LYS A 88 -4.28 -18.76 -1.51
N ASN A 89 -5.13 -18.95 -2.53
CA ASN A 89 -5.24 -20.21 -3.26
C ASN A 89 -3.97 -20.55 -4.01
N LEU A 90 -3.28 -19.56 -4.59
CA LEU A 90 -2.00 -19.74 -5.27
C LEU A 90 -0.95 -20.31 -4.31
N PHE A 91 -0.82 -19.73 -3.12
CA PHE A 91 0.07 -20.23 -2.09
C PHE A 91 -0.31 -21.64 -1.62
N ASN A 92 -1.60 -21.91 -1.36
CA ASN A 92 -2.07 -23.22 -0.90
C ASN A 92 -1.81 -24.34 -1.92
N ASN A 93 -1.85 -24.00 -3.22
CA ASN A 93 -1.64 -24.97 -4.31
C ASN A 93 -0.20 -24.93 -4.88
N ARG A 94 0.77 -24.31 -4.18
CA ARG A 94 2.15 -24.10 -4.65
C ARG A 94 2.88 -25.34 -5.16
N SER A 95 2.51 -26.52 -4.64
CA SER A 95 3.10 -27.80 -5.06
C SER A 95 2.47 -28.38 -6.33
N ASN A 96 1.32 -27.88 -6.79
CA ASN A 96 0.61 -28.38 -7.95
C ASN A 96 0.78 -27.42 -9.14
N LYS A 97 1.73 -27.74 -10.03
CA LYS A 97 2.07 -26.89 -11.20
C LYS A 97 0.87 -26.61 -12.12
N ALA A 98 -0.03 -27.59 -12.32
CA ALA A 98 -1.19 -27.41 -13.19
C ALA A 98 -2.21 -26.44 -12.55
N ALA A 99 -2.50 -26.60 -11.24
CA ALA A 99 -3.34 -25.69 -10.49
C ALA A 99 -2.75 -24.27 -10.46
N VAL A 100 -1.46 -24.12 -10.19
CA VAL A 100 -0.76 -22.82 -10.19
C VAL A 100 -0.94 -22.11 -11.52
N LYS A 101 -0.78 -22.81 -12.67
CA LYS A 101 -0.97 -22.20 -13.99
C LYS A 101 -2.41 -21.70 -14.19
N SER A 102 -3.41 -22.46 -13.81
CA SER A 102 -4.82 -22.07 -13.90
C SER A 102 -5.11 -20.85 -13.02
N ILE A 103 -4.70 -20.90 -11.74
CA ILE A 103 -4.92 -19.83 -10.75
C ILE A 103 -4.27 -18.50 -11.19
N ARG A 104 -3.08 -18.56 -11.80
CA ARG A 104 -2.45 -17.36 -12.39
C ARG A 104 -3.25 -16.78 -13.56
N GLY A 105 -3.90 -17.64 -14.36
CA GLY A 105 -4.84 -17.20 -15.39
C GLY A 105 -6.02 -16.43 -14.77
N ASP A 106 -6.61 -16.95 -13.70
CA ASP A 106 -7.70 -16.32 -12.99
C ASP A 106 -7.27 -14.99 -12.35
N LEU A 107 -6.07 -14.93 -11.75
CA LEU A 107 -5.50 -13.71 -11.19
C LEU A 107 -5.35 -12.61 -12.26
N LYS A 108 -4.78 -12.98 -13.42
CA LYS A 108 -4.62 -12.06 -14.55
C LYS A 108 -5.96 -11.53 -15.03
N ASN A 109 -6.95 -12.41 -15.17
CA ASN A 109 -8.30 -12.04 -15.61
C ASN A 109 -9.01 -11.12 -14.60
N THR A 110 -8.87 -11.40 -13.31
CA THR A 110 -9.49 -10.59 -12.25
C THR A 110 -8.83 -9.21 -12.17
N ARG A 111 -7.50 -9.12 -12.31
CA ARG A 111 -6.78 -7.84 -12.41
C ARG A 111 -7.18 -7.04 -13.65
N ALA A 112 -7.42 -7.70 -14.78
CA ALA A 112 -7.92 -7.06 -15.99
C ALA A 112 -9.32 -6.46 -15.75
N LYS A 113 -10.24 -7.22 -15.15
CA LYS A 113 -11.59 -6.73 -14.79
C LYS A 113 -11.53 -5.52 -13.86
N LEU A 114 -10.61 -5.54 -12.86
CA LEU A 114 -10.41 -4.39 -11.96
C LEU A 114 -9.91 -3.17 -12.73
N LYS A 115 -8.93 -3.35 -13.62
CA LYS A 115 -8.42 -2.27 -14.50
C LYS A 115 -9.53 -1.69 -15.38
N ASP A 116 -10.35 -2.55 -15.98
CA ASP A 116 -11.46 -2.13 -16.86
C ASP A 116 -12.53 -1.37 -16.06
N LEU A 117 -12.79 -1.77 -14.81
CA LEU A 117 -13.70 -1.05 -13.91
C LEU A 117 -13.23 0.39 -13.64
N PHE A 118 -11.91 0.61 -13.54
CA PHE A 118 -11.31 1.93 -13.29
C PHE A 118 -11.03 2.74 -14.57
N ALA A 119 -11.12 2.14 -15.75
CA ALA A 119 -10.76 2.80 -17.01
C ALA A 119 -11.51 4.13 -17.25
N PRO A 120 -12.85 4.24 -17.01
CA PRO A 120 -13.55 5.52 -17.18
C PRO A 120 -13.07 6.59 -16.19
N LYS A 121 -12.82 6.21 -14.91
CA LYS A 121 -12.33 7.13 -13.90
C LYS A 121 -10.93 7.66 -14.25
N SER A 122 -10.04 6.80 -14.74
CA SER A 122 -8.65 7.19 -15.04
C SER A 122 -8.55 8.29 -16.11
N GLN A 123 -9.53 8.39 -16.99
CA GLN A 123 -9.60 9.44 -18.02
C GLN A 123 -9.94 10.83 -17.44
N MET A 124 -10.62 10.88 -16.29
CA MET A 124 -11.09 12.12 -15.67
C MET A 124 -10.33 12.49 -14.38
N SER A 125 -9.56 11.57 -13.83
CA SER A 125 -8.88 11.74 -12.53
C SER A 125 -7.90 12.92 -12.47
N HIS A 126 -7.40 13.39 -13.62
CA HIS A 126 -6.52 14.56 -13.69
C HIS A 126 -7.18 15.89 -13.32
N ASN A 127 -8.52 15.91 -13.20
CA ASN A 127 -9.32 17.08 -12.85
C ASN A 127 -9.80 17.04 -11.38
N THR A 128 -9.17 16.28 -10.50
CA THR A 128 -9.53 16.22 -9.08
C THR A 128 -8.62 17.09 -8.21
N CYS A 129 -9.11 17.50 -7.04
CA CYS A 129 -8.33 18.28 -6.06
C CYS A 129 -7.04 17.56 -5.71
N GLU A 130 -7.12 16.25 -5.48
CA GLU A 130 -5.98 15.40 -5.11
C GLU A 130 -4.92 15.36 -6.21
N PHE A 131 -5.33 15.18 -7.47
CA PHE A 131 -4.39 15.12 -8.58
C PHE A 131 -3.70 16.45 -8.83
N ILE A 132 -4.45 17.57 -8.83
CA ILE A 132 -3.90 18.92 -9.01
C ILE A 132 -2.92 19.21 -7.88
N ALA A 133 -3.30 18.99 -6.63
CA ALA A 133 -2.45 19.24 -5.47
C ALA A 133 -1.19 18.36 -5.49
N GLN A 134 -1.29 17.09 -5.88
CA GLN A 134 -0.14 16.20 -6.00
C GLN A 134 0.80 16.62 -7.13
N THR A 135 0.25 17.11 -8.24
CA THR A 135 1.04 17.66 -9.37
C THR A 135 1.80 18.91 -8.95
N GLU A 136 1.15 19.87 -8.29
CA GLU A 136 1.78 21.09 -7.79
C GLU A 136 2.88 20.78 -6.75
N LYS A 137 2.62 19.85 -5.84
CA LYS A 137 3.64 19.35 -4.90
C LYS A 137 4.85 18.78 -5.63
N LEU A 138 4.64 17.93 -6.64
CA LEU A 138 5.71 17.32 -7.41
C LEU A 138 6.51 18.40 -8.19
N VAL A 139 5.82 19.33 -8.84
CA VAL A 139 6.43 20.44 -9.56
C VAL A 139 7.27 21.31 -8.63
N SER A 140 6.76 21.63 -7.45
CA SER A 140 7.49 22.38 -6.42
C SER A 140 8.77 21.67 -6.01
N LEU A 141 8.68 20.37 -5.73
CA LEU A 141 9.81 19.54 -5.32
C LEU A 141 10.87 19.46 -6.43
N LEU A 142 10.46 19.18 -7.67
CA LEU A 142 11.36 19.06 -8.81
C LEU A 142 12.02 20.42 -9.16
N ASN A 143 11.30 21.53 -9.00
CA ASN A 143 11.90 22.87 -9.16
C ASN A 143 13.03 23.14 -8.15
N ALA A 144 12.92 22.61 -6.93
CA ALA A 144 13.91 22.79 -5.89
C ALA A 144 15.11 21.84 -6.02
N THR A 145 14.93 20.68 -6.69
CA THR A 145 15.91 19.58 -6.73
C THR A 145 16.57 19.38 -8.09
N THR A 146 16.12 20.08 -9.15
CA THR A 146 16.64 19.90 -10.51
C THR A 146 17.75 20.89 -10.84
N PHE A 147 18.82 20.36 -11.41
CA PHE A 147 19.99 21.11 -11.86
C PHE A 147 20.28 20.80 -13.33
N LYS A 148 20.81 21.78 -14.04
CA LYS A 148 21.35 21.64 -15.41
C LYS A 148 22.77 22.19 -15.44
N ASN A 149 23.73 21.34 -15.82
CA ASN A 149 25.16 21.74 -15.77
C ASN A 149 25.57 22.30 -14.39
N ASN A 150 25.11 21.66 -13.30
CA ASN A 150 25.36 22.05 -11.91
C ASN A 150 24.78 23.44 -11.49
N LYS A 151 23.87 24.00 -12.27
CA LYS A 151 23.15 25.25 -11.91
C LYS A 151 21.67 24.91 -11.68
N PRO A 152 20.99 25.54 -10.69
CA PRO A 152 19.54 25.36 -10.51
C PRO A 152 18.80 25.56 -11.83
N TYR A 153 17.90 24.67 -12.15
CA TYR A 153 17.22 24.64 -13.43
C TYR A 153 15.70 24.59 -13.26
N LYS A 154 15.04 25.61 -13.80
CA LYS A 154 13.60 25.70 -13.92
C LYS A 154 13.22 25.65 -15.39
N PRO A 155 12.83 24.50 -15.94
CA PRO A 155 12.48 24.39 -17.36
C PRO A 155 11.19 25.17 -17.67
N ALA A 156 11.07 25.68 -18.90
CA ALA A 156 9.83 26.27 -19.39
C ALA A 156 8.72 25.21 -19.52
N ASN A 157 9.10 23.95 -19.81
CA ASN A 157 8.21 22.78 -19.81
C ASN A 157 8.68 21.78 -18.74
N MET A 158 7.94 21.73 -17.64
CA MET A 158 8.25 20.84 -16.52
C MET A 158 7.99 19.35 -16.83
N ASN A 159 7.16 19.04 -17.82
CA ASN A 159 6.80 17.67 -18.19
C ASN A 159 8.06 16.82 -18.50
N ILE A 160 9.07 17.41 -19.15
CA ILE A 160 10.33 16.70 -19.44
C ILE A 160 11.03 16.24 -18.16
N VAL A 161 11.03 17.06 -17.12
CA VAL A 161 11.66 16.70 -15.84
C VAL A 161 10.82 15.68 -15.09
N ILE A 162 9.48 15.79 -15.17
CA ILE A 162 8.55 14.81 -14.60
C ILE A 162 8.73 13.46 -15.27
N GLU A 163 8.85 13.40 -16.59
CA GLU A 163 9.10 12.15 -17.33
C GLU A 163 10.42 11.51 -16.90
N ILE A 164 11.52 12.25 -16.87
CA ILE A 164 12.83 11.76 -16.38
C ILE A 164 12.70 11.20 -14.95
N TRP A 165 12.01 11.92 -14.07
CA TRP A 165 11.79 11.48 -12.70
C TRP A 165 10.94 10.21 -12.65
N GLN A 166 9.84 10.13 -13.41
CA GLN A 166 8.98 8.94 -13.48
C GLN A 166 9.72 7.71 -14.01
N GLU A 167 10.55 7.87 -15.06
CA GLU A 167 11.39 6.81 -15.59
C GLU A 167 12.43 6.28 -14.58
N SER A 168 12.84 7.11 -13.63
CA SER A 168 13.75 6.73 -12.55
C SER A 168 13.10 5.95 -11.41
N LEU A 169 11.76 5.91 -11.36
CA LEU A 169 11.04 5.17 -10.33
C LEU A 169 11.08 3.67 -10.63
N ALA A 170 11.65 2.92 -9.71
CA ALA A 170 11.63 1.47 -9.78
C ALA A 170 10.21 0.94 -9.47
N SER A 171 9.72 -0.01 -10.28
CA SER A 171 8.46 -0.70 -9.99
C SER A 171 8.56 -1.48 -8.68
N GLU A 172 7.42 -1.75 -8.06
CA GLU A 172 7.39 -2.54 -6.82
C GLU A 172 8.02 -3.92 -7.01
N SER A 173 7.72 -4.61 -8.11
CA SER A 173 8.31 -5.91 -8.42
C SER A 173 9.83 -5.84 -8.59
N LEU A 174 10.35 -4.76 -9.17
CA LEU A 174 11.79 -4.54 -9.27
C LEU A 174 12.42 -4.29 -7.89
N ILE A 175 11.82 -3.46 -7.05
CA ILE A 175 12.29 -3.22 -5.68
C ILE A 175 12.29 -4.52 -4.87
N ARG A 176 11.22 -5.32 -4.94
CA ARG A 176 11.13 -6.63 -4.29
C ARG A 176 12.24 -7.57 -4.76
N PHE A 177 12.48 -7.62 -6.05
CA PHE A 177 13.57 -8.39 -6.63
C PHE A 177 14.94 -7.92 -6.12
N LEU A 178 15.22 -6.61 -6.16
CA LEU A 178 16.49 -6.04 -5.69
C LEU A 178 16.71 -6.29 -4.19
N ALA A 179 15.67 -6.22 -3.38
CA ALA A 179 15.77 -6.49 -1.94
C ALA A 179 16.18 -7.95 -1.63
N ARG A 180 15.96 -8.87 -2.58
CA ARG A 180 16.33 -10.29 -2.48
C ARG A 180 17.67 -10.62 -3.13
N CYS A 181 18.23 -9.75 -3.98
CA CYS A 181 19.47 -10.06 -4.68
C CYS A 181 20.69 -10.05 -3.75
N ASP A 182 21.69 -10.87 -4.05
CA ASP A 182 22.85 -11.08 -3.18
C ASP A 182 23.70 -9.82 -3.03
N ILE A 183 23.78 -8.99 -4.07
CA ILE A 183 24.50 -7.72 -4.05
C ILE A 183 23.90 -6.81 -2.95
N TRP A 184 22.59 -6.66 -2.93
CA TRP A 184 21.92 -5.82 -1.94
C TRP A 184 21.94 -6.44 -0.54
N LYS A 185 21.71 -7.76 -0.43
CA LYS A 185 21.79 -8.48 0.86
C LYS A 185 23.15 -8.27 1.54
N SER A 186 24.26 -8.33 0.78
CA SER A 186 25.59 -8.07 1.30
C SER A 186 25.74 -6.64 1.83
N ILE A 187 25.17 -5.65 1.13
CA ILE A 187 25.14 -4.25 1.56
C ILE A 187 24.29 -4.08 2.81
N TRP A 188 23.10 -4.69 2.82
CA TRP A 188 22.14 -4.61 3.91
C TRP A 188 22.66 -5.26 5.21
N ALA A 189 23.35 -6.38 5.11
CA ALA A 189 23.95 -7.08 6.26
C ALA A 189 25.01 -6.24 6.97
N ASN A 190 25.70 -5.34 6.25
CA ASN A 190 26.71 -4.44 6.81
C ASN A 190 26.11 -3.13 7.39
N LYS A 191 24.78 -2.98 7.45
CA LYS A 191 24.16 -1.83 8.12
C LYS A 191 24.58 -1.78 9.59
N GLY A 192 25.09 -0.64 10.03
CA GLY A 192 25.50 -0.44 11.43
C GLY A 192 27.01 -0.43 11.70
N PHE A 193 27.86 -0.76 10.72
CA PHE A 193 29.33 -0.69 10.83
C PHE A 193 29.88 0.56 10.11
N ASP A 194 29.49 1.77 10.50
CA ASP A 194 29.84 3.03 9.82
C ASP A 194 29.56 3.06 8.29
N PHE A 195 28.89 2.04 7.82
CA PHE A 195 28.58 1.88 6.40
C PHE A 195 27.28 2.61 6.05
N LYS A 196 27.43 3.68 5.25
CA LYS A 196 26.24 4.40 4.74
C LYS A 196 25.55 3.58 3.65
N LEU A 197 24.33 3.14 3.93
CA LEU A 197 23.49 2.45 2.93
C LEU A 197 23.29 3.32 1.70
N PHE A 198 23.08 4.61 1.87
CA PHE A 198 22.82 5.57 0.82
C PHE A 198 23.85 6.71 0.84
N LYS A 199 24.05 7.34 -0.34
CA LYS A 199 25.00 8.44 -0.52
C LYS A 199 24.38 9.82 -0.27
N ASN A 200 23.19 9.88 0.35
CA ASN A 200 22.49 11.11 0.69
C ASN A 200 23.33 11.96 1.65
N LYS A 201 23.16 13.29 1.54
CA LYS A 201 23.69 14.23 2.54
C LYS A 201 22.91 14.09 3.86
N PRO A 202 23.42 14.58 4.99
CA PRO A 202 22.73 14.45 6.28
C PRO A 202 21.31 15.07 6.29
N ASP A 203 21.11 16.15 5.56
CA ASP A 203 19.84 16.88 5.51
C ASP A 203 18.89 16.39 4.41
N ASP A 204 19.35 15.47 3.54
CA ASP A 204 18.54 14.91 2.48
C ASP A 204 17.56 13.88 3.04
N ASP A 205 16.31 13.97 2.57
CA ASP A 205 15.31 12.94 2.82
C ASP A 205 15.57 11.72 1.90
N LEU A 206 15.07 10.56 2.34
CA LEU A 206 15.17 9.35 1.53
C LEU A 206 14.25 9.46 0.30
N THR A 207 14.75 9.06 -0.86
CA THR A 207 13.93 8.95 -2.07
C THR A 207 12.88 7.84 -1.93
N ILE A 208 11.86 7.85 -2.78
CA ILE A 208 10.81 6.82 -2.83
C ILE A 208 11.44 5.43 -3.01
N ASN A 209 12.37 5.28 -3.95
CA ASN A 209 13.05 4.02 -4.21
C ASN A 209 13.86 3.53 -2.98
N GLN A 210 14.54 4.45 -2.28
CA GLN A 210 15.30 4.13 -1.08
C GLN A 210 14.40 3.65 0.05
N ARG A 211 13.29 4.35 0.31
CA ARG A 211 12.30 3.94 1.34
C ARG A 211 11.71 2.58 1.02
N ASN A 212 11.29 2.37 -0.22
CA ASN A 212 10.71 1.10 -0.65
C ASN A 212 11.72 -0.05 -0.52
N LEU A 213 12.98 0.18 -0.89
CA LEU A 213 14.03 -0.83 -0.77
C LEU A 213 14.30 -1.20 0.70
N ILE A 214 14.37 -0.21 1.61
CA ILE A 214 14.47 -0.45 3.07
C ILE A 214 13.27 -1.26 3.56
N THR A 215 12.06 -0.86 3.17
CA THR A 215 10.82 -1.51 3.60
C THR A 215 10.84 -2.98 3.22
N TRP A 216 11.10 -3.30 1.95
CA TRP A 216 11.14 -4.67 1.48
C TRP A 216 12.32 -5.47 2.07
N SER A 217 13.47 -4.83 2.31
CA SER A 217 14.60 -5.49 2.98
C SER A 217 14.23 -5.94 4.39
N ARG A 218 13.56 -5.08 5.17
CA ARG A 218 13.05 -5.44 6.50
C ARG A 218 11.98 -6.53 6.45
N VAL A 219 11.09 -6.45 5.46
CA VAL A 219 10.06 -7.47 5.27
C VAL A 219 10.71 -8.84 5.02
N TYR A 220 11.71 -8.93 4.13
CA TYR A 220 12.40 -10.20 3.88
C TYR A 220 13.25 -10.69 5.06
N GLU A 221 13.86 -9.78 5.81
CA GLU A 221 14.56 -10.12 7.07
C GLU A 221 13.57 -10.76 8.07
N ASN A 222 12.42 -10.12 8.29
CA ASN A 222 11.37 -10.64 9.17
C ASN A 222 10.77 -11.98 8.69
N ILE A 223 10.66 -12.21 7.38
CA ILE A 223 10.21 -13.48 6.82
C ILE A 223 11.20 -14.58 7.18
N GLN A 224 12.51 -14.34 6.99
CA GLN A 224 13.57 -15.32 7.28
C GLN A 224 13.68 -15.66 8.75
N GLU A 225 13.36 -14.71 9.64
CA GLU A 225 13.33 -14.92 11.10
C GLU A 225 12.03 -15.56 11.59
N SER A 226 11.00 -15.67 10.73
CA SER A 226 9.72 -16.25 11.11
C SER A 226 9.79 -17.75 11.28
N MET A 227 9.17 -18.28 12.33
CA MET A 227 9.03 -19.73 12.55
C MET A 227 8.28 -20.44 11.41
N ASP A 228 7.35 -19.74 10.75
CA ASP A 228 6.56 -20.20 9.60
C ASP A 228 7.18 -19.75 8.27
N CYS A 229 8.50 -19.54 8.19
CA CYS A 229 9.18 -19.07 6.98
C CYS A 229 8.82 -19.94 5.76
N PRO A 230 8.29 -19.36 4.68
CA PRO A 230 7.98 -20.11 3.47
C PRO A 230 9.26 -20.53 2.74
N THR A 231 9.13 -21.47 1.81
CA THR A 231 10.25 -21.93 0.97
C THR A 231 10.72 -20.82 0.00
N ASP A 232 11.98 -20.88 -0.43
CA ASP A 232 12.59 -19.89 -1.34
C ASP A 232 11.75 -19.67 -2.61
N ASN A 233 11.20 -20.73 -3.21
CA ASN A 233 10.31 -20.61 -4.37
C ASN A 233 9.07 -19.73 -4.12
N VAL A 234 8.57 -19.68 -2.89
CA VAL A 234 7.46 -18.80 -2.49
C VAL A 234 7.95 -17.39 -2.28
N ILE A 235 9.14 -17.23 -1.66
CA ILE A 235 9.74 -15.92 -1.42
C ILE A 235 10.09 -15.23 -2.75
N GLU A 236 10.49 -15.99 -3.76
CA GLU A 236 10.83 -15.48 -5.09
C GLU A 236 9.60 -15.08 -5.93
N ASP A 237 8.43 -15.61 -5.62
CA ASP A 237 7.18 -15.33 -6.32
C ASP A 237 6.33 -14.32 -5.55
N ASP A 238 6.25 -13.10 -6.05
CA ASP A 238 5.57 -11.98 -5.38
C ASP A 238 4.10 -12.29 -5.06
N ASP A 239 3.36 -12.94 -5.96
CA ASP A 239 1.95 -13.27 -5.76
C ASP A 239 1.74 -14.43 -4.75
N MET A 240 2.65 -15.41 -4.73
CA MET A 240 2.64 -16.47 -3.72
C MET A 240 3.00 -15.93 -2.35
N LEU A 241 3.99 -15.06 -2.28
CA LEU A 241 4.41 -14.43 -1.04
C LEU A 241 3.30 -13.54 -0.46
N ASP A 242 2.62 -12.77 -1.31
CA ASP A 242 1.45 -11.99 -0.88
C ASP A 242 0.34 -12.91 -0.33
N GLY A 243 0.10 -14.06 -0.98
CA GLY A 243 -0.84 -15.07 -0.49
C GLY A 243 -0.47 -15.62 0.88
N TRP A 244 0.82 -15.87 1.12
CA TRP A 244 1.33 -16.29 2.43
C TRP A 244 1.09 -15.20 3.48
N PHE A 245 1.37 -13.92 3.19
CA PHE A 245 1.10 -12.81 4.11
C PHE A 245 -0.38 -12.73 4.51
N LEU A 246 -1.28 -12.84 3.54
CA LEU A 246 -2.72 -12.81 3.79
C LEU A 246 -3.19 -13.96 4.69
N ILE A 247 -2.57 -15.14 4.57
CA ILE A 247 -2.87 -16.29 5.43
C ILE A 247 -2.32 -16.05 6.83
N GLN A 248 -1.08 -15.55 6.96
CA GLN A 248 -0.50 -15.23 8.26
C GLN A 248 -1.26 -14.11 8.99
N GLN A 249 -1.74 -13.11 8.27
CA GLN A 249 -2.58 -12.07 8.84
C GLN A 249 -3.89 -12.65 9.39
N ALA A 250 -4.59 -13.46 8.60
CA ALA A 250 -5.84 -14.09 9.04
C ALA A 250 -5.63 -15.01 10.26
N LYS A 251 -4.50 -15.73 10.32
CA LYS A 251 -4.14 -16.57 11.48
C LYS A 251 -3.95 -15.72 12.74
N ARG A 252 -3.21 -14.61 12.64
CA ARG A 252 -2.99 -13.69 13.77
C ARG A 252 -4.28 -13.02 14.24
N GLU A 253 -5.15 -12.63 13.32
CA GLU A 253 -6.45 -12.05 13.65
C GLU A 253 -7.32 -13.06 14.40
N LYS A 254 -7.35 -14.31 13.92
CA LYS A 254 -8.05 -15.39 14.60
C LYS A 254 -7.50 -15.66 16.01
N GLU A 255 -6.17 -15.75 16.16
CA GLU A 255 -5.52 -15.94 17.45
C GLU A 255 -5.82 -14.79 18.44
N LYS A 256 -5.86 -13.54 17.96
CA LYS A 256 -6.25 -12.39 18.78
C LYS A 256 -7.70 -12.49 19.23
N MET A 257 -8.62 -12.84 18.32
CA MET A 257 -10.03 -13.03 18.66
C MET A 257 -10.21 -14.16 19.70
N GLU A 258 -9.51 -15.28 19.52
CA GLU A 258 -9.54 -16.39 20.47
C GLU A 258 -9.02 -15.97 21.86
N GLN A 259 -7.93 -15.18 21.92
CA GLN A 259 -7.41 -14.64 23.18
C GLN A 259 -8.36 -13.64 23.83
N GLU A 260 -9.05 -12.81 23.05
CA GLU A 260 -10.07 -11.88 23.57
C GLU A 260 -11.27 -12.63 24.13
N VAL A 261 -11.75 -13.67 23.42
CA VAL A 261 -12.82 -14.55 23.90
C VAL A 261 -12.41 -15.26 25.20
N GLU A 262 -11.18 -15.79 25.27
CA GLU A 262 -10.66 -16.44 26.47
C GLU A 262 -10.58 -15.48 27.67
N LYS A 263 -10.10 -14.26 27.46
CA LYS A 263 -10.09 -13.21 28.51
C LYS A 263 -11.49 -12.87 28.99
N LEU A 264 -12.45 -12.75 28.08
CA LEU A 264 -13.84 -12.46 28.42
C LEU A 264 -14.50 -13.64 29.17
N SER A 265 -14.25 -14.89 28.75
CA SER A 265 -14.78 -16.09 29.40
C SER A 265 -14.20 -16.31 30.80
N GLY A 266 -12.94 -15.91 31.04
CA GLY A 266 -12.30 -15.97 32.36
C GLY A 266 -12.78 -14.91 33.36
N THR A 267 -13.56 -13.92 32.90
CA THR A 267 -14.01 -12.79 33.76
C THR A 267 -15.41 -13.00 34.34
N THR A 268 -16.23 -13.92 33.77
CA THR A 268 -17.59 -14.18 34.26
C THR A 268 -17.93 -15.66 34.17
N ASP A 269 -18.26 -16.32 35.31
CA ASP A 269 -18.67 -17.74 35.39
C ASP A 269 -19.82 -18.11 34.43
N LYS A 270 -20.64 -17.14 34.03
CA LYS A 270 -21.76 -17.33 33.10
C LYS A 270 -21.37 -17.37 31.62
N MET A 271 -20.20 -16.83 31.27
CA MET A 271 -19.71 -16.87 29.88
C MET A 271 -19.07 -18.20 29.50
N SER A 272 -18.57 -18.96 30.48
CA SER A 272 -18.01 -20.30 30.26
C SER A 272 -19.06 -21.33 29.80
N GLU A 273 -20.36 -21.06 30.04
CA GLU A 273 -21.48 -21.92 29.64
C GLU A 273 -22.15 -21.47 28.33
N ALA A 274 -21.74 -20.32 27.75
CA ALA A 274 -22.34 -19.80 26.54
C ALA A 274 -21.81 -20.52 25.28
N ASN A 275 -22.72 -21.08 24.47
CA ASN A 275 -22.40 -21.74 23.21
C ASN A 275 -21.95 -20.73 22.12
N HIS A 276 -22.28 -19.44 22.25
CA HIS A 276 -21.92 -18.38 21.31
C HIS A 276 -21.66 -17.08 22.08
N VAL A 277 -20.55 -16.42 21.74
CA VAL A 277 -20.22 -15.06 22.24
C VAL A 277 -20.23 -14.12 21.05
N PHE A 278 -21.05 -13.07 21.12
CA PHE A 278 -21.11 -12.04 20.09
C PHE A 278 -20.09 -10.93 20.42
N ILE A 279 -19.12 -10.70 19.54
CA ILE A 279 -18.12 -9.64 19.66
C ILE A 279 -18.39 -8.61 18.57
N PRO A 280 -19.00 -7.45 18.88
CA PRO A 280 -19.24 -6.41 17.90
C PRO A 280 -17.90 -5.74 17.53
N GLN A 281 -17.57 -5.70 16.23
CA GLN A 281 -16.42 -4.97 15.73
C GLN A 281 -16.71 -3.46 15.70
N GLY A 282 -15.95 -2.71 16.49
CA GLY A 282 -15.88 -1.23 16.35
C GLY A 282 -16.93 -0.42 17.10
N SER A 283 -17.68 -0.99 18.04
CA SER A 283 -18.62 -0.24 18.89
C SER A 283 -18.09 -0.06 20.32
N ASN A 284 -18.30 1.13 20.90
CA ASN A 284 -18.08 1.41 22.32
C ASN A 284 -19.17 0.77 23.23
N ILE A 285 -19.80 -0.31 22.77
CA ILE A 285 -20.82 -1.01 23.54
C ILE A 285 -20.11 -1.86 24.57
N ASP A 286 -20.52 -1.74 25.82
CA ASP A 286 -20.00 -2.58 26.90
C ASP A 286 -20.44 -4.04 26.67
N ILE A 287 -19.49 -4.86 26.21
CA ILE A 287 -19.68 -6.26 25.85
C ILE A 287 -20.17 -7.08 27.06
N SER A 288 -19.83 -6.64 28.30
CA SER A 288 -20.30 -7.27 29.53
C SER A 288 -21.82 -7.19 29.66
N LEU A 289 -22.43 -6.08 29.29
CA LEU A 289 -23.88 -5.88 29.32
C LEU A 289 -24.63 -6.72 28.28
N LEU A 290 -24.03 -6.94 27.10
CA LEU A 290 -24.61 -7.80 26.05
C LEU A 290 -24.59 -9.28 26.43
N ASN A 291 -23.56 -9.70 27.16
CA ASN A 291 -23.36 -11.11 27.54
C ASN A 291 -23.89 -11.44 28.96
N GLU A 292 -24.25 -10.46 29.78
CA GLU A 292 -24.95 -10.67 31.07
C GLU A 292 -26.40 -11.16 30.91
N GLY A 293 -26.77 -11.53 29.69
CA GLY A 293 -28.07 -11.93 29.22
C GLY A 293 -28.97 -12.64 30.20
N LYS A 294 -29.84 -11.88 30.79
CA LYS A 294 -31.11 -12.39 31.21
C LYS A 294 -32.10 -12.21 30.08
N GLN A 295 -32.50 -13.35 29.52
CA GLN A 295 -33.72 -13.53 28.77
C GLN A 295 -33.82 -12.99 27.34
N SER A 296 -34.13 -13.95 26.47
CA SER A 296 -34.75 -13.83 25.14
C SER A 296 -34.06 -12.97 24.08
N GLY A 297 -33.91 -13.54 22.90
CA GLY A 297 -33.33 -12.88 21.72
C GLY A 297 -33.99 -11.55 21.30
N GLU A 298 -35.16 -11.22 21.85
CA GLU A 298 -35.83 -9.95 21.63
C GLU A 298 -35.08 -8.76 22.22
N HIS A 299 -34.43 -8.92 23.36
CA HIS A 299 -33.71 -7.81 24.04
C HIS A 299 -32.40 -7.44 23.33
N ILE A 300 -31.75 -8.42 22.70
CA ILE A 300 -30.52 -8.19 21.92
C ILE A 300 -30.87 -7.43 20.61
N HIS A 301 -31.98 -7.76 19.98
CA HIS A 301 -32.49 -7.08 18.79
C HIS A 301 -32.82 -5.60 19.06
N ASP A 302 -33.38 -5.29 20.22
CA ASP A 302 -33.72 -3.90 20.59
C ASP A 302 -32.47 -3.07 20.89
N ILE A 303 -31.44 -3.63 21.51
CA ILE A 303 -30.16 -2.94 21.78
C ILE A 303 -29.39 -2.67 20.47
N VAL A 304 -29.34 -3.64 19.56
CA VAL A 304 -28.69 -3.47 18.25
C VAL A 304 -29.42 -2.41 17.42
N ARG A 305 -30.75 -2.41 17.42
CA ARG A 305 -31.56 -1.43 16.70
C ARG A 305 -31.40 -0.02 17.27
N GLN A 306 -31.33 0.14 18.61
CA GLN A 306 -31.04 1.45 19.25
C GLN A 306 -29.63 1.96 18.96
N ALA A 307 -28.66 1.07 18.80
CA ALA A 307 -27.29 1.44 18.43
C ALA A 307 -27.17 1.85 16.95
N GLU A 308 -27.97 1.25 16.06
CA GLU A 308 -28.05 1.63 14.64
C GLU A 308 -28.80 2.96 14.43
N GLU A 309 -29.80 3.27 15.27
CA GLU A 309 -30.55 4.54 15.21
C GLU A 309 -29.79 5.72 15.84
N ALA A 310 -28.67 5.48 16.57
CA ALA A 310 -27.82 6.49 17.19
C ALA A 310 -26.57 6.89 16.38
N GLN A 311 -26.37 6.28 15.21
CA GLN A 311 -25.34 6.64 14.19
C GLN A 311 -25.95 7.47 13.07
#